data_3695fda57f19fd62ec23a535631f1e16
#
_entry.id   3695fda57f19fd62ec23a535631f1e16
#
_cell.length_a   1.000
_cell.length_b   1.000
_cell.length_c   1.000
_cell.angle_alpha   90.00
_cell.angle_beta   90.00
_cell.angle_gamma   90.00
#
_symmetry.space_group_name_H-M   'P 1'
#
loop_
_entity.id
_entity.type
_entity.pdbx_description
1 polymer ?
#
loop_
_entity_poly.entity_id
_entity_poly.type
_entity_poly.pdbx_seq_one_letter_code
_entity_poly.pdbx_strand_id
1 'polypeptide(L)'
;MSEKKEGDKIPRHGVPKGSRTKNQELLYDVNVATSTHAEQARTLTEKMSTATLCTISERSDGCPYGSFVTYAIHDGHPIFLISILAEHTKNLEAESRASLMVSESGEGNPLALGRVTLLGKCEKLSKDDDPSLKEVYLRRHPNASFYVDFEDFSFYKLKISEARYIGGFGRMSWVGGSDWENSEPDPLFESAGDIISHMNEDHEDAMVIICKEMSKAKDTASATMTGIDRYGFEMSAMTAEGPRPIRIGFENEATDSEEARKEIVALVKKARGDI
;
A
#
# COMPACT_ATOMS: atom_id res chain seq x y z
N MET A 1 35.12 -27.97 5.06
CA MET A 1 34.74 -27.16 6.24
C MET A 1 34.14 -25.86 5.69
N SER A 2 32.82 -25.75 5.73
CA SER A 2 32.07 -24.61 5.18
C SER A 2 31.78 -23.64 6.32
N GLU A 3 32.39 -22.44 6.26
CA GLU A 3 32.12 -21.37 7.20
C GLU A 3 30.69 -20.85 6.97
N LYS A 4 29.86 -20.97 8.01
CA LYS A 4 28.56 -20.32 8.07
C LYS A 4 28.79 -18.79 8.16
N LYS A 5 28.36 -18.04 7.13
CA LYS A 5 28.25 -16.58 7.22
C LYS A 5 27.20 -16.24 8.27
N GLU A 6 27.65 -15.56 9.33
CA GLU A 6 26.79 -14.89 10.30
C GLU A 6 25.87 -13.91 9.56
N GLY A 7 24.56 -14.04 9.79
CA GLY A 7 23.59 -13.16 9.14
C GLY A 7 23.82 -11.71 9.53
N ASP A 8 23.90 -10.84 8.54
CA ASP A 8 23.99 -9.39 8.69
C ASP A 8 22.86 -8.88 9.58
N LYS A 9 23.24 -8.36 10.75
CA LYS A 9 22.30 -7.67 11.66
C LYS A 9 21.88 -6.39 10.97
N ILE A 10 20.61 -6.30 10.58
CA ILE A 10 20.01 -5.06 10.06
C ILE A 10 20.28 -3.93 11.06
N PRO A 11 20.92 -2.82 10.63
CA PRO A 11 21.18 -1.69 11.52
C PRO A 11 19.86 -1.14 12.05
N ARG A 12 19.63 -1.20 13.35
CA ARG A 12 18.49 -0.54 13.99
C ARG A 12 18.86 0.91 14.24
N HIS A 13 17.94 1.84 13.96
CA HIS A 13 18.11 3.23 14.38
C HIS A 13 18.37 3.27 15.90
N GLY A 14 19.55 3.69 16.28
CA GLY A 14 19.89 3.84 17.71
C GLY A 14 19.06 4.99 18.29
N VAL A 15 18.24 4.68 19.31
CA VAL A 15 17.55 5.71 20.07
C VAL A 15 18.61 6.49 20.86
N PRO A 16 18.62 7.84 20.84
CA PRO A 16 19.60 8.63 21.60
C PRO A 16 19.61 8.22 23.07
N LYS A 17 20.81 8.03 23.66
CA LYS A 17 20.95 7.73 25.09
C LYS A 17 20.28 8.85 25.91
N GLY A 18 19.19 8.50 26.59
CA GLY A 18 18.39 9.45 27.38
C GLY A 18 16.95 9.62 26.94
N SER A 19 16.59 9.20 25.73
CA SER A 19 15.19 9.11 25.31
C SER A 19 14.57 7.88 25.97
N ARG A 20 13.74 8.09 26.99
CA ARG A 20 12.88 7.06 27.57
C ARG A 20 11.68 6.86 26.64
N THR A 21 11.86 6.26 25.46
CA THR A 21 10.77 5.52 24.84
C THR A 21 10.62 4.24 25.66
N LYS A 22 9.75 4.26 26.66
CA LYS A 22 9.22 3.01 27.21
C LYS A 22 8.72 2.21 26.00
N ASN A 23 9.15 0.96 25.83
CA ASN A 23 8.46 0.01 24.98
C ASN A 23 7.03 -0.06 25.56
N GLN A 24 6.10 0.69 24.96
CA GLN A 24 4.72 0.65 25.41
C GLN A 24 4.19 -0.73 25.06
N GLU A 25 3.65 -1.44 26.05
CA GLU A 25 2.99 -2.72 25.82
C GLU A 25 1.86 -2.54 24.80
N LEU A 26 1.76 -3.46 23.83
CA LEU A 26 0.65 -3.44 22.89
C LEU A 26 -0.64 -3.82 23.62
N LEU A 27 -1.67 -3.00 23.43
CA LEU A 27 -2.95 -3.15 24.12
C LEU A 27 -3.95 -4.02 23.35
N TYR A 28 -3.52 -4.69 22.29
CA TYR A 28 -4.32 -5.60 21.48
C TYR A 28 -3.59 -6.94 21.27
N ASP A 29 -4.29 -7.94 20.78
CA ASP A 29 -3.69 -9.24 20.45
C ASP A 29 -2.81 -9.10 19.21
N VAL A 30 -1.54 -9.41 19.33
CA VAL A 30 -0.55 -9.35 18.22
C VAL A 30 -0.76 -10.42 17.14
N ASN A 31 -1.56 -11.44 17.43
CA ASN A 31 -1.88 -12.52 16.49
C ASN A 31 -3.12 -12.21 15.63
N VAL A 32 -3.75 -11.05 15.81
CA VAL A 32 -4.86 -10.61 14.96
C VAL A 32 -4.37 -10.54 13.51
N ALA A 33 -5.14 -11.11 12.58
CA ALA A 33 -4.84 -11.09 11.17
C ALA A 33 -4.64 -9.66 10.66
N THR A 34 -3.61 -9.48 9.86
CA THR A 34 -3.25 -8.18 9.25
C THR A 34 -2.80 -8.42 7.82
N SER A 35 -3.01 -7.43 6.96
CA SER A 35 -2.47 -7.47 5.61
C SER A 35 -0.96 -7.68 5.61
N THR A 36 -0.50 -8.58 4.78
CA THR A 36 0.93 -8.80 4.53
C THR A 36 1.55 -7.57 3.87
N HIS A 37 2.86 -7.43 3.93
CA HIS A 37 3.53 -6.33 3.24
C HIS A 37 3.39 -6.41 1.71
N ALA A 38 3.18 -7.61 1.16
CA ALA A 38 2.90 -7.79 -0.26
C ALA A 38 1.51 -7.26 -0.63
N GLU A 39 0.47 -7.62 0.13
CA GLU A 39 -0.88 -7.07 -0.03
C GLU A 39 -0.92 -5.55 0.13
N GLN A 40 -0.21 -5.01 1.13
CA GLN A 40 -0.12 -3.57 1.34
C GLN A 40 0.60 -2.85 0.18
N ALA A 41 1.67 -3.44 -0.35
CA ALA A 41 2.38 -2.91 -1.51
C ALA A 41 1.51 -2.94 -2.78
N ARG A 42 0.76 -4.04 -2.99
CA ARG A 42 -0.21 -4.17 -4.09
C ARG A 42 -1.33 -3.13 -3.96
N THR A 43 -1.90 -3.02 -2.77
CA THR A 43 -2.97 -2.05 -2.46
C THR A 43 -2.53 -0.61 -2.74
N LEU A 44 -1.33 -0.23 -2.28
CA LEU A 44 -0.80 1.11 -2.53
C LEU A 44 -0.58 1.36 -4.02
N THR A 45 -0.06 0.36 -4.74
CA THR A 45 0.17 0.46 -6.19
C THR A 45 -1.15 0.58 -6.96
N GLU A 46 -2.19 -0.13 -6.55
CA GLU A 46 -3.53 -0.04 -7.16
C GLU A 46 -4.22 1.29 -6.86
N LYS A 47 -4.11 1.77 -5.62
CA LYS A 47 -4.72 3.02 -5.16
C LYS A 47 -4.21 4.24 -5.92
N MET A 48 -2.91 4.29 -6.21
CA MET A 48 -2.27 5.43 -6.88
C MET A 48 -2.32 5.27 -8.41
N SER A 49 -2.21 6.39 -9.13
CA SER A 49 -2.27 6.41 -10.60
C SER A 49 -1.11 7.17 -11.25
N THR A 50 -0.25 7.76 -10.42
CA THR A 50 0.93 8.51 -10.84
C THR A 50 2.15 8.04 -10.06
N ALA A 51 3.32 8.13 -10.68
CA ALA A 51 4.55 7.64 -10.06
C ALA A 51 5.79 8.30 -10.68
N THR A 52 6.95 8.05 -10.07
CA THR A 52 8.25 8.35 -10.66
C THR A 52 8.83 7.07 -11.29
N LEU A 53 8.92 7.07 -12.62
CA LEU A 53 9.62 6.03 -13.37
C LEU A 53 11.11 6.38 -13.45
N CYS A 54 11.95 5.49 -12.92
CA CYS A 54 13.40 5.64 -12.96
C CYS A 54 13.99 4.68 -14.00
N THR A 55 14.74 5.23 -14.95
CA THR A 55 15.39 4.52 -16.05
C THR A 55 16.89 4.80 -16.06
N ILE A 56 17.65 4.07 -16.85
CA ILE A 56 19.09 4.28 -17.02
C ILE A 56 19.30 5.14 -18.25
N SER A 57 19.83 6.34 -18.08
CA SER A 57 20.03 7.29 -19.17
C SER A 57 21.10 6.83 -20.14
N GLU A 58 20.74 6.61 -21.39
CA GLU A 58 21.69 6.39 -22.48
C GLU A 58 22.51 7.67 -22.75
N ARG A 59 21.82 8.81 -22.79
CA ARG A 59 22.44 10.12 -23.08
C ARG A 59 23.47 10.55 -22.04
N SER A 60 23.29 10.16 -20.76
CA SER A 60 24.12 10.62 -19.65
C SER A 60 24.93 9.47 -19.02
N ASP A 61 25.46 8.59 -19.87
CA ASP A 61 26.42 7.52 -19.53
C ASP A 61 25.93 6.67 -18.29
N GLY A 62 24.70 6.18 -18.35
CA GLY A 62 24.15 5.32 -17.31
C GLY A 62 23.68 6.03 -16.05
N CYS A 63 23.60 7.37 -16.05
CA CYS A 63 23.06 8.11 -14.92
C CYS A 63 21.58 7.72 -14.67
N PRO A 64 21.14 7.45 -13.44
CA PRO A 64 19.74 7.24 -13.13
C PRO A 64 18.89 8.45 -13.51
N TYR A 65 17.82 8.23 -14.26
CA TYR A 65 16.93 9.28 -14.76
C TYR A 65 15.50 9.05 -14.29
N GLY A 66 14.96 9.97 -13.48
CA GLY A 66 13.60 9.95 -12.98
C GLY A 66 12.67 10.79 -13.84
N SER A 67 11.50 10.28 -14.14
CA SER A 67 10.43 10.99 -14.87
C SER A 67 9.06 10.74 -14.25
N PHE A 68 8.22 11.76 -14.26
CA PHE A 68 6.84 11.63 -13.82
C PHE A 68 6.03 10.90 -14.89
N VAL A 69 5.27 9.89 -14.49
CA VAL A 69 4.41 9.11 -15.37
C VAL A 69 3.04 8.85 -14.75
N THR A 70 2.05 8.66 -15.61
CA THR A 70 0.78 8.04 -15.26
C THR A 70 0.84 6.55 -15.56
N TYR A 71 0.13 5.73 -14.78
CA TYR A 71 0.09 4.28 -14.99
C TYR A 71 -1.28 3.70 -14.62
N ALA A 72 -1.58 2.54 -15.16
CA ALA A 72 -2.68 1.68 -14.72
C ALA A 72 -2.12 0.29 -14.39
N ILE A 73 -2.88 -0.52 -13.69
CA ILE A 73 -2.49 -1.91 -13.39
C ILE A 73 -3.20 -2.85 -14.36
N HIS A 74 -2.42 -3.75 -14.96
CA HIS A 74 -2.90 -4.81 -15.83
C HIS A 74 -2.17 -6.11 -15.50
N ASP A 75 -2.90 -7.18 -15.20
CA ASP A 75 -2.38 -8.46 -14.71
C ASP A 75 -1.39 -8.30 -13.54
N GLY A 76 -1.72 -7.43 -12.59
CA GLY A 76 -0.88 -7.17 -11.42
C GLY A 76 0.38 -6.36 -11.67
N HIS A 77 0.60 -5.85 -12.88
CA HIS A 77 1.79 -5.07 -13.25
C HIS A 77 1.43 -3.67 -13.75
N PRO A 78 2.25 -2.64 -13.47
CA PRO A 78 2.05 -1.30 -14.04
C PRO A 78 2.23 -1.30 -15.55
N ILE A 79 1.27 -0.67 -16.24
CA ILE A 79 1.36 -0.35 -17.67
C ILE A 79 1.41 1.16 -17.85
N PHE A 80 2.21 1.60 -18.82
CA PHE A 80 2.39 3.00 -19.18
C PHE A 80 2.01 3.21 -20.65
N LEU A 81 1.40 4.35 -20.95
CA LEU A 81 1.22 4.82 -22.34
C LEU A 81 2.18 5.97 -22.55
N ILE A 82 3.29 5.73 -23.25
CA ILE A 82 4.40 6.67 -23.38
C ILE A 82 4.81 6.87 -24.83
N SER A 83 5.22 8.12 -25.16
CA SER A 83 5.65 8.51 -26.51
C SER A 83 7.11 8.11 -26.76
N ILE A 84 7.43 7.72 -27.99
CA ILE A 84 8.81 7.49 -28.46
C ILE A 84 9.70 8.73 -28.36
N LEU A 85 9.10 9.92 -28.27
CA LEU A 85 9.84 11.18 -28.15
C LEU A 85 10.37 11.40 -26.73
N ALA A 86 9.77 10.74 -25.73
CA ALA A 86 10.14 10.90 -24.34
C ALA A 86 11.50 10.27 -24.04
N GLU A 87 12.28 10.91 -23.17
CA GLU A 87 13.62 10.45 -22.80
C GLU A 87 13.58 9.08 -22.10
N HIS A 88 12.58 8.87 -21.22
CA HIS A 88 12.42 7.57 -20.57
C HIS A 88 12.15 6.44 -21.55
N THR A 89 11.45 6.70 -22.67
CA THR A 89 11.20 5.68 -23.69
C THR A 89 12.50 5.29 -24.42
N LYS A 90 13.34 6.27 -24.80
CA LYS A 90 14.65 6.02 -25.40
C LYS A 90 15.54 5.23 -24.47
N ASN A 91 15.56 5.60 -23.20
CA ASN A 91 16.30 4.88 -22.16
C ASN A 91 15.84 3.43 -22.03
N LEU A 92 14.52 3.16 -22.04
CA LEU A 92 13.97 1.81 -21.95
C LEU A 92 14.25 0.95 -23.19
N GLU A 93 14.34 1.56 -24.37
CA GLU A 93 14.74 0.86 -25.59
C GLU A 93 16.21 0.44 -25.57
N ALA A 94 17.07 1.24 -24.93
CA ALA A 94 18.49 0.91 -24.76
C ALA A 94 18.73 -0.06 -23.59
N GLU A 95 18.05 0.13 -22.47
CA GLU A 95 18.17 -0.66 -21.23
C GLU A 95 16.78 -0.81 -20.57
N SER A 96 16.25 -2.01 -20.58
CA SER A 96 14.90 -2.29 -20.11
C SER A 96 14.70 -2.30 -18.59
N ARG A 97 15.79 -2.35 -17.81
CA ARG A 97 15.71 -2.31 -16.33
C ARG A 97 15.19 -0.95 -15.88
N ALA A 98 14.18 -1.01 -15.01
CA ALA A 98 13.57 0.19 -14.47
C ALA A 98 13.08 -0.03 -13.04
N SER A 99 12.83 1.06 -12.34
CA SER A 99 12.07 1.06 -11.12
C SER A 99 10.98 2.12 -11.16
N LEU A 100 9.86 1.83 -10.47
CA LEU A 100 8.74 2.72 -10.33
C LEU A 100 8.53 3.05 -8.85
N MET A 101 8.70 4.30 -8.46
CA MET A 101 8.40 4.75 -7.11
C MET A 101 7.00 5.32 -7.03
N VAL A 102 6.14 4.62 -6.32
CA VAL A 102 4.77 5.02 -5.98
C VAL A 102 4.76 5.49 -4.53
N SER A 103 4.14 6.62 -4.24
CA SER A 103 4.00 7.15 -2.89
C SER A 103 2.59 7.67 -2.64
N GLU A 104 2.10 7.47 -1.43
CA GLU A 104 0.89 8.15 -0.98
C GLU A 104 1.09 9.67 -1.00
N SER A 105 -0.01 10.36 -1.28
CA SER A 105 -0.15 11.80 -1.05
C SER A 105 -0.98 12.02 0.21
N GLY A 106 -0.61 13.00 1.02
CA GLY A 106 -1.32 13.30 2.26
C GLY A 106 -0.68 14.47 3.00
N GLU A 107 -1.37 14.95 4.03
CA GLU A 107 -0.87 15.99 4.89
C GLU A 107 0.07 15.45 5.97
N GLY A 108 0.88 16.31 6.55
CA GLY A 108 1.76 15.97 7.67
C GLY A 108 3.16 15.57 7.26
N ASN A 109 3.75 14.58 7.95
CA ASN A 109 5.13 14.16 7.71
C ASN A 109 5.21 13.21 6.51
N PRO A 110 5.85 13.60 5.38
CA PRO A 110 5.94 12.75 4.18
C PRO A 110 6.62 11.39 4.44
N LEU A 111 7.49 11.30 5.44
CA LEU A 111 8.17 10.03 5.77
C LEU A 111 7.27 9.04 6.53
N ALA A 112 6.12 9.50 7.04
CA ALA A 112 5.11 8.65 7.66
C ALA A 112 4.15 8.03 6.62
N LEU A 113 4.11 8.57 5.40
CA LEU A 113 3.25 8.07 4.32
C LEU A 113 3.82 6.79 3.71
N GLY A 114 2.91 5.94 3.22
CA GLY A 114 3.23 4.72 2.52
C GLY A 114 3.94 5.01 1.19
N ARG A 115 4.93 4.18 0.85
CA ARG A 115 5.60 4.21 -0.44
C ARG A 115 6.11 2.84 -0.83
N VAL A 116 6.15 2.59 -2.11
CA VAL A 116 6.70 1.36 -2.68
C VAL A 116 7.60 1.68 -3.87
N THR A 117 8.74 1.01 -3.94
CA THR A 117 9.59 1.02 -5.13
C THR A 117 9.51 -0.36 -5.76
N LEU A 118 8.91 -0.42 -6.94
CA LEU A 118 8.79 -1.62 -7.77
C LEU A 118 10.02 -1.70 -8.67
N LEU A 119 10.68 -2.84 -8.72
CA LEU A 119 11.85 -3.08 -9.57
C LEU A 119 11.54 -4.18 -10.57
N GLY A 120 12.03 -4.00 -11.80
CA GLY A 120 11.80 -4.99 -12.85
C GLY A 120 12.35 -4.59 -14.19
N LYS A 121 11.75 -5.17 -15.23
CA LYS A 121 12.05 -4.85 -16.62
C LYS A 121 10.81 -4.33 -17.32
N CYS A 122 10.97 -3.27 -18.10
CA CYS A 122 9.92 -2.77 -18.97
C CYS A 122 9.96 -3.49 -20.32
N GLU A 123 8.80 -3.95 -20.75
CA GLU A 123 8.59 -4.58 -22.05
C GLU A 123 7.59 -3.74 -22.84
N LYS A 124 7.91 -3.47 -24.12
CA LYS A 124 6.98 -2.83 -25.04
C LYS A 124 5.89 -3.84 -25.42
N LEU A 125 4.64 -3.42 -25.33
CA LEU A 125 3.50 -4.26 -25.66
C LEU A 125 2.92 -3.88 -27.04
N SER A 126 2.44 -4.86 -27.77
CA SER A 126 1.66 -4.63 -28.98
C SER A 126 0.21 -4.32 -28.60
N LYS A 127 -0.37 -3.28 -29.18
CA LYS A 127 -1.79 -2.95 -29.01
C LYS A 127 -2.70 -4.01 -29.63
N ASP A 128 -2.20 -4.76 -30.60
CA ASP A 128 -2.94 -5.79 -31.31
C ASP A 128 -2.98 -7.12 -30.53
N ASP A 129 -1.98 -7.36 -29.68
CA ASP A 129 -1.87 -8.60 -28.92
C ASP A 129 -2.83 -8.62 -27.71
N ASP A 130 -3.16 -7.44 -27.17
CA ASP A 130 -4.04 -7.32 -26.01
C ASP A 130 -4.91 -6.06 -26.08
N PRO A 131 -6.13 -6.17 -26.65
CA PRO A 131 -7.08 -5.06 -26.74
C PRO A 131 -7.53 -4.49 -25.39
N SER A 132 -7.42 -5.27 -24.30
CA SER A 132 -7.83 -4.83 -22.95
C SER A 132 -6.92 -3.73 -22.36
N LEU A 133 -5.67 -3.62 -22.83
CA LEU A 133 -4.72 -2.60 -22.38
C LEU A 133 -5.29 -1.19 -22.50
N LYS A 134 -5.89 -0.89 -23.67
CA LYS A 134 -6.49 0.42 -23.94
C LYS A 134 -7.68 0.68 -23.00
N GLU A 135 -8.54 -0.31 -22.82
CA GLU A 135 -9.71 -0.17 -21.94
C GLU A 135 -9.30 0.06 -20.48
N VAL A 136 -8.40 -0.78 -19.95
CA VAL A 136 -7.89 -0.67 -18.58
C VAL A 136 -7.22 0.69 -18.35
N TYR A 137 -6.37 1.11 -19.29
CA TYR A 137 -5.68 2.39 -19.17
C TYR A 137 -6.63 3.59 -19.22
N LEU A 138 -7.58 3.60 -20.16
CA LEU A 138 -8.56 4.69 -20.32
C LEU A 138 -9.57 4.76 -19.17
N ARG A 139 -9.90 3.64 -18.53
CA ARG A 139 -10.71 3.63 -17.31
C ARG A 139 -10.03 4.41 -16.20
N ARG A 140 -8.71 4.25 -16.07
CA ARG A 140 -7.91 4.94 -15.05
C ARG A 140 -7.56 6.38 -15.44
N HIS A 141 -7.33 6.61 -16.75
CA HIS A 141 -6.90 7.89 -17.32
C HIS A 141 -7.77 8.29 -18.52
N PRO A 142 -9.02 8.75 -18.32
CA PRO A 142 -9.94 9.09 -19.41
C PRO A 142 -9.38 10.12 -20.40
N ASN A 143 -8.55 11.06 -19.92
CA ASN A 143 -7.92 12.08 -20.76
C ASN A 143 -6.92 11.50 -21.77
N ALA A 144 -6.43 10.28 -21.57
CA ALA A 144 -5.55 9.62 -22.55
C ALA A 144 -6.26 9.27 -23.86
N SER A 145 -7.60 9.32 -23.92
CA SER A 145 -8.38 9.13 -25.14
C SER A 145 -7.96 10.06 -26.29
N PHE A 146 -7.39 11.24 -25.98
CA PHE A 146 -6.91 12.19 -26.98
C PHE A 146 -5.66 11.75 -27.74
N TYR A 147 -4.82 10.85 -27.15
CA TYR A 147 -3.52 10.48 -27.71
C TYR A 147 -3.24 8.96 -27.72
N VAL A 148 -4.13 8.14 -27.15
CA VAL A 148 -3.91 6.68 -27.07
C VAL A 148 -3.72 6.02 -28.45
N ASP A 149 -4.31 6.59 -29.49
CA ASP A 149 -4.21 6.08 -30.86
C ASP A 149 -3.13 6.76 -31.71
N PHE A 150 -2.34 7.67 -31.16
CA PHE A 150 -1.23 8.27 -31.87
C PHE A 150 -0.14 7.23 -32.15
N GLU A 151 0.48 7.31 -33.32
CA GLU A 151 1.49 6.34 -33.79
C GLU A 151 2.77 6.37 -32.96
N ASP A 152 3.09 7.53 -32.36
CA ASP A 152 4.24 7.71 -31.51
C ASP A 152 4.03 7.26 -30.06
N PHE A 153 2.83 6.84 -29.67
CA PHE A 153 2.52 6.29 -28.35
C PHE A 153 2.41 4.77 -28.35
N SER A 154 3.05 4.15 -27.39
CA SER A 154 3.02 2.70 -27.19
C SER A 154 2.80 2.34 -25.72
N PHE A 155 2.19 1.17 -25.48
CA PHE A 155 2.12 0.61 -24.15
C PHE A 155 3.43 -0.07 -23.78
N TYR A 156 3.84 0.13 -22.52
CA TYR A 156 4.94 -0.57 -21.86
C TYR A 156 4.43 -1.17 -20.57
N LYS A 157 4.88 -2.36 -20.20
CA LYS A 157 4.57 -3.05 -18.93
C LYS A 157 5.86 -3.18 -18.11
N LEU A 158 5.84 -2.74 -16.86
CA LEU A 158 6.91 -3.05 -15.91
C LEU A 158 6.64 -4.42 -15.28
N LYS A 159 7.34 -5.45 -15.77
CA LYS A 159 7.29 -6.78 -15.18
C LYS A 159 8.09 -6.79 -13.88
N ILE A 160 7.37 -6.86 -12.76
CA ILE A 160 7.96 -6.72 -11.43
C ILE A 160 8.72 -7.99 -11.05
N SER A 161 9.96 -7.84 -10.59
CA SER A 161 10.78 -8.91 -10.01
C SER A 161 10.84 -8.86 -8.50
N GLU A 162 10.76 -7.66 -7.93
CA GLU A 162 10.74 -7.42 -6.48
C GLU A 162 10.22 -6.02 -6.19
N ALA A 163 9.77 -5.81 -4.94
CA ALA A 163 9.31 -4.52 -4.47
C ALA A 163 9.90 -4.18 -3.09
N ARG A 164 10.22 -2.91 -2.86
CA ARG A 164 10.57 -2.37 -1.56
C ARG A 164 9.40 -1.60 -1.00
N TYR A 165 8.69 -2.15 -0.04
CA TYR A 165 7.56 -1.50 0.63
C TYR A 165 8.03 -0.78 1.91
N ILE A 166 7.49 0.42 2.15
CA ILE A 166 7.66 1.20 3.37
C ILE A 166 6.29 1.78 3.74
N GLY A 167 5.67 1.25 4.80
CA GLY A 167 4.35 1.64 5.31
C GLY A 167 4.45 2.60 6.50
N GLY A 168 5.29 3.66 6.39
CA GLY A 168 5.56 4.58 7.49
C GLY A 168 6.74 4.14 8.38
N PHE A 169 6.79 4.69 9.59
CA PHE A 169 7.91 4.43 10.50
C PHE A 169 7.93 2.97 10.99
N GLY A 170 9.04 2.27 10.73
CA GLY A 170 9.30 0.93 11.25
C GLY A 170 8.65 -0.23 10.48
N ARG A 171 7.77 0.04 9.53
CA ARG A 171 7.15 -0.97 8.68
C ARG A 171 7.83 -0.95 7.30
N MET A 172 8.83 -1.79 7.10
CA MET A 172 9.54 -1.87 5.82
C MET A 172 9.98 -3.30 5.51
N SER A 173 9.79 -3.72 4.28
CA SER A 173 10.23 -5.04 3.81
C SER A 173 10.57 -5.05 2.33
N TRP A 174 11.30 -6.09 1.94
CA TRP A 174 11.39 -6.53 0.57
C TRP A 174 10.29 -7.56 0.31
N VAL A 175 9.62 -7.43 -0.82
CA VAL A 175 8.60 -8.34 -1.34
C VAL A 175 9.17 -8.97 -2.60
N GLY A 176 9.35 -10.28 -2.59
CA GLY A 176 9.82 -11.02 -3.77
C GLY A 176 8.75 -11.10 -4.87
N GLY A 177 9.18 -11.35 -6.12
CA GLY A 177 8.25 -11.46 -7.25
C GLY A 177 7.15 -12.50 -7.04
N SER A 178 7.47 -13.65 -6.46
CA SER A 178 6.48 -14.68 -6.13
C SER A 178 5.45 -14.22 -5.09
N ASP A 179 5.89 -13.48 -4.04
CA ASP A 179 4.97 -12.95 -3.04
C ASP A 179 4.09 -11.85 -3.65
N TRP A 180 4.65 -11.05 -4.56
CA TRP A 180 3.91 -10.06 -5.34
C TRP A 180 2.82 -10.70 -6.20
N GLU A 181 3.16 -11.73 -6.96
CA GLU A 181 2.23 -12.42 -7.88
C GLU A 181 1.11 -13.17 -7.14
N ASN A 182 1.41 -13.72 -5.95
CA ASN A 182 0.44 -14.46 -5.14
C ASN A 182 -0.39 -13.58 -4.19
N SER A 183 -0.16 -12.26 -4.18
CA SER A 183 -0.91 -11.31 -3.35
C SER A 183 -1.89 -10.52 -4.18
N GLU A 184 -3.02 -10.16 -3.57
CA GLU A 184 -4.02 -9.28 -4.18
C GLU A 184 -4.13 -7.96 -3.40
N PRO A 185 -4.49 -6.85 -4.07
CA PRO A 185 -4.84 -5.62 -3.38
C PRO A 185 -5.97 -5.85 -2.38
N ASP A 186 -6.01 -5.06 -1.32
CA ASP A 186 -7.13 -5.12 -0.38
C ASP A 186 -8.43 -4.71 -1.07
N PRO A 187 -9.49 -5.52 -1.03
CA PRO A 187 -10.75 -5.22 -1.73
C PRO A 187 -11.48 -4.00 -1.17
N LEU A 188 -11.14 -3.58 0.06
CA LEU A 188 -11.76 -2.42 0.69
C LEU A 188 -11.08 -1.10 0.37
N PHE A 189 -9.97 -1.09 -0.41
CA PHE A 189 -9.12 0.10 -0.56
C PHE A 189 -9.87 1.32 -1.13
N GLU A 190 -10.85 1.13 -1.99
CA GLU A 190 -11.67 2.23 -2.53
C GLU A 190 -12.69 2.75 -1.53
N SER A 191 -13.28 1.87 -0.72
CA SER A 191 -14.33 2.20 0.25
C SER A 191 -13.80 2.53 1.65
N ALA A 192 -12.52 2.23 1.92
CA ALA A 192 -11.93 2.41 3.25
C ALA A 192 -12.09 3.83 3.80
N GLY A 193 -11.89 4.84 2.95
CA GLY A 193 -12.04 6.25 3.34
C GLY A 193 -13.44 6.59 3.84
N ASP A 194 -14.46 6.15 3.11
CA ASP A 194 -15.86 6.40 3.44
C ASP A 194 -16.27 5.65 4.71
N ILE A 195 -15.82 4.39 4.86
CA ILE A 195 -16.08 3.59 6.07
C ILE A 195 -15.45 4.28 7.29
N ILE A 196 -14.19 4.70 7.20
CA ILE A 196 -13.49 5.38 8.29
C ILE A 196 -14.20 6.68 8.67
N SER A 197 -14.60 7.50 7.69
CA SER A 197 -15.31 8.77 7.93
C SER A 197 -16.62 8.52 8.66
N HIS A 198 -17.45 7.62 8.13
CA HIS A 198 -18.74 7.25 8.73
C HIS A 198 -18.60 6.73 10.17
N MET A 199 -17.63 5.84 10.41
CA MET A 199 -17.40 5.32 11.76
C MET A 199 -16.96 6.41 12.75
N ASN A 200 -16.14 7.33 12.30
CA ASN A 200 -15.64 8.43 13.14
C ASN A 200 -16.70 9.50 13.42
N GLU A 201 -17.60 9.76 12.47
CA GLU A 201 -18.64 10.78 12.59
C GLU A 201 -19.85 10.29 13.40
N ASP A 202 -20.26 9.03 13.20
CA ASP A 202 -21.54 8.54 13.69
C ASP A 202 -21.45 7.46 14.78
N HIS A 203 -20.26 6.83 14.98
CA HIS A 203 -20.15 5.60 15.79
C HIS A 203 -18.97 5.60 16.78
N GLU A 204 -18.56 6.77 17.28
CA GLU A 204 -17.46 6.88 18.27
C GLU A 204 -17.76 6.06 19.54
N ASP A 205 -19.00 6.07 20.01
CA ASP A 205 -19.43 5.31 21.20
C ASP A 205 -19.22 3.79 21.02
N ALA A 206 -19.52 3.28 19.83
CA ALA A 206 -19.32 1.87 19.51
C ALA A 206 -17.82 1.52 19.47
N MET A 207 -16.98 2.38 18.91
CA MET A 207 -15.53 2.18 18.89
C MET A 207 -14.94 2.19 20.30
N VAL A 208 -15.40 3.09 21.17
CA VAL A 208 -14.97 3.11 22.58
C VAL A 208 -15.33 1.82 23.30
N ILE A 209 -16.56 1.30 23.08
CA ILE A 209 -17.00 0.03 23.68
C ILE A 209 -16.14 -1.13 23.16
N ILE A 210 -15.89 -1.20 21.86
CA ILE A 210 -15.02 -2.23 21.25
C ILE A 210 -13.61 -2.16 21.87
N CYS A 211 -13.00 -0.97 21.99
CA CYS A 211 -11.70 -0.83 22.62
C CYS A 211 -11.67 -1.39 24.04
N LYS A 212 -12.69 -1.04 24.86
CA LYS A 212 -12.79 -1.47 26.25
C LYS A 212 -13.00 -2.97 26.40
N GLU A 213 -13.88 -3.56 25.59
CA GLU A 213 -14.31 -4.96 25.78
C GLU A 213 -13.40 -5.95 25.04
N MET A 214 -12.83 -5.55 23.88
CA MET A 214 -12.11 -6.46 23.00
C MET A 214 -10.58 -6.20 22.96
N SER A 215 -10.10 -5.26 23.79
CA SER A 215 -8.66 -5.01 23.91
C SER A 215 -8.25 -4.84 25.39
N LYS A 216 -6.98 -4.58 25.64
CA LYS A 216 -6.46 -4.25 26.99
C LYS A 216 -6.65 -2.76 27.35
N ALA A 217 -7.17 -1.93 26.44
CA ALA A 217 -7.36 -0.49 26.64
C ALA A 217 -8.67 -0.19 27.38
N LYS A 218 -8.80 -0.70 28.61
CA LYS A 218 -10.03 -0.63 29.43
C LYS A 218 -10.44 0.78 29.85
N ASP A 219 -9.48 1.70 29.89
CA ASP A 219 -9.66 3.11 30.26
C ASP A 219 -9.84 4.06 29.05
N THR A 220 -10.17 3.51 27.86
CA THR A 220 -10.41 4.30 26.64
C THR A 220 -11.46 5.37 26.88
N ALA A 221 -11.09 6.63 26.70
CA ALA A 221 -11.99 7.79 26.81
C ALA A 221 -12.65 8.16 25.47
N SER A 222 -11.87 8.08 24.36
CA SER A 222 -12.36 8.27 22.98
C SER A 222 -11.60 7.33 22.05
N ALA A 223 -12.14 7.04 20.88
CA ALA A 223 -11.52 6.19 19.88
C ALA A 223 -11.80 6.70 18.48
N THR A 224 -10.79 6.68 17.62
CA THR A 224 -10.87 7.11 16.23
C THR A 224 -10.38 5.97 15.35
N MET A 225 -11.16 5.56 14.36
CA MET A 225 -10.71 4.59 13.36
C MET A 225 -9.66 5.23 12.46
N THR A 226 -8.53 4.57 12.29
CA THR A 226 -7.38 5.07 11.52
C THR A 226 -7.10 4.24 10.27
N GLY A 227 -7.65 3.04 10.18
CA GLY A 227 -7.48 2.15 9.04
C GLY A 227 -8.48 1.00 9.09
N ILE A 228 -8.75 0.45 7.91
CA ILE A 228 -9.54 -0.76 7.73
C ILE A 228 -8.98 -1.55 6.55
N ASP A 229 -8.94 -2.86 6.67
CA ASP A 229 -8.62 -3.80 5.62
C ASP A 229 -9.52 -5.04 5.71
N ARG A 230 -9.38 -5.97 4.79
CA ARG A 230 -10.19 -7.21 4.74
C ARG A 230 -10.19 -8.02 6.03
N TYR A 231 -9.17 -7.88 6.86
CA TYR A 231 -8.97 -8.67 8.09
C TYR A 231 -9.48 -7.98 9.35
N GLY A 232 -9.82 -6.66 9.29
CA GLY A 232 -10.22 -5.89 10.45
C GLY A 232 -9.88 -4.41 10.34
N PHE A 233 -9.84 -3.72 11.48
CA PHE A 233 -9.60 -2.29 11.49
C PHE A 233 -8.67 -1.85 12.61
N GLU A 234 -8.03 -0.71 12.39
CA GLU A 234 -7.14 -0.04 13.31
C GLU A 234 -7.81 1.18 13.93
N MET A 235 -7.53 1.42 15.20
CA MET A 235 -8.01 2.59 15.94
C MET A 235 -6.88 3.24 16.71
N SER A 236 -7.03 4.53 16.96
CA SER A 236 -6.29 5.26 17.98
C SER A 236 -7.20 5.45 19.18
N ALA A 237 -6.95 4.72 20.27
CA ALA A 237 -7.69 4.84 21.53
C ALA A 237 -7.00 5.84 22.45
N MET A 238 -7.71 6.86 22.92
CA MET A 238 -7.22 7.79 23.92
C MET A 238 -7.38 7.17 25.31
N THR A 239 -6.25 6.86 25.94
CA THR A 239 -6.16 6.29 27.29
C THR A 239 -5.57 7.32 28.25
N ALA A 240 -5.53 6.99 29.54
CA ALA A 240 -4.85 7.82 30.57
C ALA A 240 -3.36 8.05 30.28
N GLU A 241 -2.71 7.15 29.51
CA GLU A 241 -1.30 7.27 29.08
C GLU A 241 -1.16 7.99 27.73
N GLY A 242 -2.25 8.49 27.12
CA GLY A 242 -2.29 9.12 25.81
C GLY A 242 -2.81 8.20 24.70
N PRO A 243 -2.64 8.58 23.42
CA PRO A 243 -3.15 7.80 22.30
C PRO A 243 -2.42 6.48 22.15
N ARG A 244 -3.17 5.39 22.00
CA ARG A 244 -2.65 4.02 21.90
C ARG A 244 -3.24 3.34 20.66
N PRO A 245 -2.41 2.69 19.82
CA PRO A 245 -2.88 1.94 18.68
C PRO A 245 -3.61 0.67 19.14
N ILE A 246 -4.76 0.40 18.55
CA ILE A 246 -5.57 -0.81 18.75
C ILE A 246 -5.86 -1.43 17.39
N ARG A 247 -5.72 -2.74 17.27
CA ARG A 247 -6.15 -3.52 16.11
C ARG A 247 -7.22 -4.51 16.56
N ILE A 248 -8.35 -4.55 15.83
CA ILE A 248 -9.43 -5.50 16.02
C ILE A 248 -9.61 -6.31 14.73
N GLY A 249 -9.59 -7.63 14.83
CA GLY A 249 -9.82 -8.53 13.70
C GLY A 249 -11.28 -8.81 13.47
N PHE A 250 -11.67 -9.00 12.23
CA PHE A 250 -12.94 -9.59 11.82
C PHE A 250 -12.94 -11.10 12.09
N GLU A 251 -14.12 -11.69 12.18
CA GLU A 251 -14.26 -13.16 12.26
C GLU A 251 -14.08 -13.80 10.88
N ASN A 252 -14.56 -13.12 9.83
CA ASN A 252 -14.38 -13.52 8.44
C ASN A 252 -13.74 -12.38 7.64
N GLU A 253 -12.98 -12.72 6.59
CA GLU A 253 -12.46 -11.73 5.68
C GLU A 253 -13.58 -10.97 4.97
N ALA A 254 -13.50 -9.66 4.92
CA ALA A 254 -14.47 -8.82 4.21
C ALA A 254 -13.96 -8.53 2.78
N THR A 255 -14.77 -8.86 1.79
CA THR A 255 -14.44 -8.67 0.36
C THR A 255 -15.09 -7.42 -0.24
N ASP A 256 -16.00 -6.79 0.49
CA ASP A 256 -16.64 -5.53 0.11
C ASP A 256 -17.10 -4.73 1.36
N SER A 257 -17.62 -3.52 1.13
CA SER A 257 -18.06 -2.62 2.19
C SER A 257 -19.27 -3.14 2.96
N GLU A 258 -20.12 -3.97 2.35
CA GLU A 258 -21.29 -4.56 3.03
C GLU A 258 -20.85 -5.65 4.00
N GLU A 259 -19.92 -6.50 3.60
CA GLU A 259 -19.32 -7.52 4.48
C GLU A 259 -18.54 -6.87 5.63
N ALA A 260 -17.72 -5.85 5.35
CA ALA A 260 -17.04 -5.08 6.38
C ALA A 260 -18.03 -4.48 7.40
N ARG A 261 -19.15 -3.93 6.92
CA ARG A 261 -20.22 -3.44 7.80
C ARG A 261 -20.82 -4.54 8.66
N LYS A 262 -21.09 -5.73 8.10
CA LYS A 262 -21.63 -6.89 8.85
C LYS A 262 -20.67 -7.31 9.96
N GLU A 263 -19.39 -7.40 9.66
CA GLU A 263 -18.35 -7.75 10.63
C GLU A 263 -18.25 -6.70 11.75
N ILE A 264 -18.25 -5.41 11.42
CA ILE A 264 -18.21 -4.32 12.42
C ILE A 264 -19.46 -4.40 13.33
N VAL A 265 -20.66 -4.59 12.76
CA VAL A 265 -21.91 -4.73 13.55
C VAL A 265 -21.87 -5.95 14.47
N ALA A 266 -21.31 -7.08 14.00
CA ALA A 266 -21.13 -8.27 14.84
C ALA A 266 -20.21 -7.99 16.04
N LEU A 267 -19.08 -7.30 15.80
CA LEU A 267 -18.15 -6.90 16.85
C LEU A 267 -18.79 -5.94 17.86
N VAL A 268 -19.60 -4.99 17.42
CA VAL A 268 -20.37 -4.08 18.32
C VAL A 268 -21.33 -4.85 19.20
N LYS A 269 -22.10 -5.78 18.64
CA LYS A 269 -23.05 -6.63 19.41
C LYS A 269 -22.30 -7.47 20.44
N LYS A 270 -21.21 -8.12 20.03
CA LYS A 270 -20.35 -8.91 20.93
C LYS A 270 -19.79 -8.06 22.07
N ALA A 271 -19.31 -6.86 21.78
CA ALA A 271 -18.80 -5.94 22.79
C ALA A 271 -19.88 -5.42 23.75
N ARG A 272 -21.13 -5.32 23.30
CA ARG A 272 -22.28 -4.94 24.15
C ARG A 272 -22.86 -6.11 24.97
N GLY A 273 -22.43 -7.34 24.69
CA GLY A 273 -22.96 -8.53 25.33
C GLY A 273 -24.36 -8.96 24.83
N ASP A 274 -24.69 -8.56 23.60
CA ASP A 274 -25.99 -8.85 22.96
C ASP A 274 -25.99 -10.21 22.23
N ILE A 275 -24.92 -11.00 22.35
CA ILE A 275 -24.75 -12.35 21.76
C ILE A 275 -24.20 -13.30 22.81
#